data_63d2098b28292506dd7830a7bf65ae1f
#
_entry.id   63d2098b28292506dd7830a7bf65ae1f
#
_cell.length_a   1.000
_cell.length_b   1.000
_cell.length_c   1.000
_cell.angle_alpha   90.00
_cell.angle_beta   90.00
_cell.angle_gamma   90.00
#
_symmetry.space_group_name_H-M   'P 1'
#
loop_
_entity.id
_entity.type
_entity.pdbx_description
1 polymer ?
#
loop_
_entity_poly.entity_id
_entity_poly.type
_entity_poly.pdbx_seq_one_letter_code
_entity_poly.pdbx_strand_id
1 'polypeptide(L)'
;METNVKGEKDKELELNEVTMILDVAAGVIEKVRTGEITHITTVLNDDNQNQILENADGALLLTIEELPDTYHGCYLYNGGEFPYAIKGSLEYLVLNDGEGQSLTKIIGVGMEPVKRFRFQGPDEPSVEDPEGDSCIWEIQFEVAPVLEEPRHYLMRWNPSVSSFKEEDYQACLEDMNHGMFRLNWSISEWQEARRGDVFYMLRSGDEKAGIVFSGMFISDPYPADDWAGTTKRRMYVDMVCMNAAAPDEEPFIPLEKLQKAIPAFEWAKGHSGVLLPDSVWQQLSELWEY
;
A
#
# COMPACT_ATOMS: atom_id res chain seq x y z
N MET A 1 47.50 8.88 -16.47
CA MET A 1 46.56 8.62 -15.37
C MET A 1 45.17 8.72 -15.94
N GLU A 2 44.67 7.61 -16.39
CA GLU A 2 43.28 7.53 -16.88
C GLU A 2 42.38 7.18 -15.69
N THR A 3 41.52 8.11 -15.31
CA THR A 3 40.47 7.90 -14.31
C THR A 3 39.33 7.16 -14.96
N ASN A 4 39.23 5.88 -14.69
CA ASN A 4 38.09 5.02 -15.03
C ASN A 4 36.90 5.45 -14.18
N VAL A 5 35.98 6.20 -14.75
CA VAL A 5 34.63 6.36 -14.20
C VAL A 5 33.87 5.09 -14.57
N LYS A 6 33.77 4.17 -13.62
CA LYS A 6 32.82 3.06 -13.71
C LYS A 6 31.41 3.65 -13.67
N GLY A 7 30.70 3.56 -14.79
CA GLY A 7 29.27 3.84 -14.84
C GLY A 7 28.52 2.94 -13.85
N GLU A 8 27.71 3.56 -13.01
CA GLU A 8 26.65 2.88 -12.31
C GLU A 8 25.80 2.17 -13.35
N LYS A 9 25.76 0.86 -13.29
CA LYS A 9 24.78 0.09 -14.04
C LYS A 9 23.42 0.46 -13.47
N ASP A 10 22.56 1.03 -14.30
CA ASP A 10 21.13 1.09 -14.06
C ASP A 10 20.68 -0.30 -13.59
N LYS A 11 20.26 -0.40 -12.34
CA LYS A 11 19.61 -1.61 -11.83
C LYS A 11 18.28 -1.66 -12.53
N GLU A 12 18.18 -2.48 -13.57
CA GLU A 12 16.91 -2.83 -14.19
C GLU A 12 16.03 -3.42 -13.07
N LEU A 13 14.88 -2.79 -12.80
CA LEU A 13 13.91 -3.31 -11.84
C LEU A 13 13.41 -4.65 -12.38
N GLU A 14 13.63 -5.72 -11.63
CA GLU A 14 13.06 -7.02 -11.96
C GLU A 14 11.54 -6.93 -11.78
N LEU A 15 10.84 -6.82 -12.91
CA LEU A 15 9.38 -6.84 -12.95
C LEU A 15 8.91 -8.27 -12.74
N ASN A 16 8.01 -8.45 -11.82
CA ASN A 16 7.33 -9.73 -11.57
C ASN A 16 5.83 -9.61 -11.92
N GLU A 17 5.10 -10.69 -11.80
CA GLU A 17 3.67 -10.79 -12.16
C GLU A 17 2.78 -9.79 -11.38
N VAL A 18 3.22 -9.33 -10.22
CA VAL A 18 2.49 -8.39 -9.36
C VAL A 18 2.87 -6.93 -9.59
N THR A 19 3.63 -6.64 -10.66
CA THR A 19 4.15 -5.30 -10.97
C THR A 19 3.69 -4.84 -12.33
N MET A 20 3.14 -3.63 -12.41
CA MET A 20 2.72 -2.99 -13.65
C MET A 20 3.51 -1.70 -13.89
N ILE A 21 3.88 -1.44 -15.16
CA ILE A 21 4.48 -0.15 -15.57
C ILE A 21 3.36 0.78 -16.01
N LEU A 22 3.41 2.03 -15.54
CA LEU A 22 2.48 3.07 -15.92
C LEU A 22 3.22 4.35 -16.27
N ASP A 23 3.03 4.81 -17.52
CA ASP A 23 3.55 6.09 -17.96
C ASP A 23 2.75 7.24 -17.33
N VAL A 24 3.45 8.20 -16.77
CA VAL A 24 2.87 9.36 -16.10
C VAL A 24 3.50 10.66 -16.61
N ALA A 25 2.88 11.79 -16.32
CA ALA A 25 3.45 13.07 -16.71
C ALA A 25 4.76 13.38 -15.95
N ALA A 26 5.63 14.16 -16.57
CA ALA A 26 6.90 14.59 -15.98
C ALA A 26 6.69 15.24 -14.61
N GLY A 27 7.52 14.87 -13.63
CA GLY A 27 7.48 15.35 -12.26
C GLY A 27 6.43 14.67 -11.34
N VAL A 28 5.63 13.73 -11.84
CA VAL A 28 4.67 12.96 -11.02
C VAL A 28 5.40 12.11 -10.00
N ILE A 29 6.52 11.49 -10.36
CA ILE A 29 7.33 10.67 -9.44
C ILE A 29 7.70 11.46 -8.19
N GLU A 30 8.20 12.70 -8.34
CA GLU A 30 8.57 13.52 -7.19
C GLU A 30 7.36 13.93 -6.35
N LYS A 31 6.23 14.20 -6.96
CA LYS A 31 4.98 14.52 -6.25
C LYS A 31 4.42 13.33 -5.48
N VAL A 32 4.59 12.10 -5.97
CA VAL A 32 4.26 10.88 -5.23
C VAL A 32 5.21 10.71 -4.04
N ARG A 33 6.51 10.96 -4.25
CA ARG A 33 7.52 10.86 -3.18
C ARG A 33 7.25 11.84 -2.05
N THR A 34 6.87 13.08 -2.37
CA THR A 34 6.55 14.13 -1.38
C THR A 34 5.13 14.00 -0.80
N GLY A 35 4.29 13.11 -1.33
CA GLY A 35 2.91 12.96 -0.89
C GLY A 35 1.95 14.03 -1.43
N GLU A 36 2.38 14.91 -2.35
CA GLU A 36 1.51 15.85 -3.05
C GLU A 36 0.49 15.11 -3.94
N ILE A 37 0.93 14.00 -4.56
CA ILE A 37 0.07 13.05 -5.26
C ILE A 37 0.09 11.73 -4.51
N THR A 38 -1.11 11.23 -4.18
CA THR A 38 -1.31 9.95 -3.48
C THR A 38 -2.10 8.95 -4.31
N HIS A 39 -2.66 9.39 -5.43
CA HIS A 39 -3.46 8.55 -6.33
C HIS A 39 -2.95 8.69 -7.75
N ILE A 40 -2.83 7.56 -8.42
CA ILE A 40 -2.52 7.46 -9.86
C ILE A 40 -3.72 6.81 -10.51
N THR A 41 -4.17 7.39 -11.62
CA THR A 41 -5.36 6.92 -12.34
C THR A 41 -4.99 6.40 -13.72
N THR A 42 -5.70 5.37 -14.16
CA THR A 42 -5.63 4.86 -15.53
C THR A 42 -7.00 4.35 -15.95
N VAL A 43 -7.27 4.36 -17.24
CA VAL A 43 -8.45 3.73 -17.81
C VAL A 43 -8.07 2.32 -18.27
N LEU A 44 -8.93 1.34 -18.00
CA LEU A 44 -8.71 -0.01 -18.50
C LEU A 44 -8.76 -0.04 -20.02
N ASN A 45 -7.69 -0.46 -20.67
CA ASN A 45 -7.50 -0.47 -22.12
C ASN A 45 -6.70 -1.68 -22.59
N ASP A 46 -6.49 -1.81 -23.92
CA ASP A 46 -5.75 -2.92 -24.53
C ASP A 46 -4.31 -3.06 -24.03
N ASP A 47 -3.68 -1.96 -23.65
CA ASP A 47 -2.28 -1.96 -23.25
C ASP A 47 -2.07 -2.50 -21.84
N ASN A 48 -3.05 -2.28 -20.95
CA ASN A 48 -2.92 -2.63 -19.53
C ASN A 48 -3.85 -3.76 -19.06
N GLN A 49 -4.82 -4.18 -19.86
CA GLN A 49 -5.84 -5.17 -19.47
C GLN A 49 -5.24 -6.49 -18.95
N ASN A 50 -4.24 -7.02 -19.63
CA ASN A 50 -3.65 -8.31 -19.28
C ASN A 50 -2.98 -8.27 -17.90
N GLN A 51 -2.35 -7.14 -17.55
CA GLN A 51 -1.71 -6.95 -16.25
C GLN A 51 -2.72 -6.70 -15.13
N ILE A 52 -3.84 -6.05 -15.47
CA ILE A 52 -4.88 -5.68 -14.48
C ILE A 52 -5.85 -6.85 -14.25
N LEU A 53 -6.15 -7.65 -15.28
CA LEU A 53 -7.26 -8.61 -15.27
C LEU A 53 -6.83 -10.07 -15.17
N GLU A 54 -5.56 -10.39 -15.18
CA GLU A 54 -5.07 -11.77 -15.24
C GLU A 54 -5.67 -12.69 -14.14
N ASN A 55 -6.09 -12.11 -13.02
CA ASN A 55 -6.69 -12.81 -11.90
C ASN A 55 -8.09 -12.29 -11.50
N ALA A 56 -8.73 -11.46 -12.33
CA ALA A 56 -10.07 -10.94 -12.06
C ALA A 56 -11.14 -11.99 -12.42
N ASP A 57 -11.31 -13.02 -11.59
CA ASP A 57 -12.35 -14.03 -11.74
C ASP A 57 -13.74 -13.37 -11.78
N GLY A 58 -14.49 -13.64 -12.87
CA GLY A 58 -15.89 -13.25 -13.02
C GLY A 58 -16.16 -11.87 -13.62
N ALA A 59 -15.15 -11.13 -14.06
CA ALA A 59 -15.33 -9.89 -14.78
C ALA A 59 -15.76 -10.13 -16.22
N LEU A 60 -16.96 -9.69 -16.58
CA LEU A 60 -17.41 -9.68 -17.97
C LEU A 60 -16.91 -8.39 -18.63
N LEU A 61 -15.86 -8.51 -19.45
CA LEU A 61 -15.36 -7.40 -20.24
C LEU A 61 -16.08 -7.35 -21.58
N LEU A 62 -16.62 -6.21 -21.90
CA LEU A 62 -17.21 -5.92 -23.21
C LEU A 62 -16.30 -4.91 -23.91
N THR A 63 -15.64 -5.34 -24.99
CA THR A 63 -15.08 -4.42 -25.97
C THR A 63 -16.21 -3.87 -26.82
N ILE A 64 -16.32 -2.55 -26.91
CA ILE A 64 -17.25 -1.91 -27.83
C ILE A 64 -16.44 -1.32 -28.96
N GLU A 65 -16.49 -1.96 -30.13
CA GLU A 65 -15.80 -1.50 -31.35
C GLU A 65 -16.31 -0.14 -31.85
N GLU A 66 -17.44 0.32 -31.32
CA GLU A 66 -18.12 1.55 -31.74
C GLU A 66 -18.03 2.70 -30.73
N LEU A 67 -17.08 2.65 -29.80
CA LEU A 67 -16.79 3.79 -28.92
C LEU A 67 -16.21 4.97 -29.74
N PRO A 68 -16.49 6.23 -29.33
CA PRO A 68 -15.80 7.39 -29.90
C PRO A 68 -14.28 7.21 -29.90
N ASP A 69 -13.59 7.73 -30.92
CA ASP A 69 -12.14 7.58 -31.12
C ASP A 69 -11.30 7.79 -29.84
N THR A 70 -11.75 8.69 -28.95
CA THR A 70 -11.10 8.97 -27.65
C THR A 70 -11.10 7.78 -26.69
N TYR A 71 -11.96 6.80 -26.92
CA TYR A 71 -12.16 5.64 -26.03
C TYR A 71 -11.93 4.31 -26.75
N HIS A 72 -11.39 4.35 -27.99
CA HIS A 72 -10.98 3.14 -28.67
C HIS A 72 -9.99 2.35 -27.81
N GLY A 73 -10.19 1.05 -27.72
CA GLY A 73 -9.41 0.16 -26.87
C GLY A 73 -9.75 0.19 -25.37
N CYS A 74 -10.72 1.01 -24.95
CA CYS A 74 -11.20 0.97 -23.57
C CYS A 74 -12.19 -0.19 -23.35
N TYR A 75 -12.16 -0.74 -22.13
CA TYR A 75 -13.06 -1.82 -21.74
C TYR A 75 -14.19 -1.31 -20.87
N LEU A 76 -15.37 -1.87 -21.07
CA LEU A 76 -16.52 -1.67 -20.21
C LEU A 76 -16.58 -2.81 -19.20
N TYR A 77 -16.73 -2.46 -17.95
CA TYR A 77 -16.81 -3.42 -16.84
C TYR A 77 -18.20 -3.38 -16.19
N ASN A 78 -18.73 -4.58 -15.94
CA ASN A 78 -20.00 -4.75 -15.25
C ASN A 78 -19.86 -5.83 -14.14
N GLY A 79 -19.46 -5.41 -12.93
CA GLY A 79 -19.28 -6.33 -11.80
C GLY A 79 -18.94 -5.61 -10.49
N GLY A 80 -19.17 -6.30 -9.34
CA GLY A 80 -19.11 -5.70 -8.00
C GLY A 80 -17.76 -5.80 -7.26
N GLU A 81 -16.89 -6.78 -7.58
CA GLU A 81 -15.69 -7.09 -6.78
C GLU A 81 -14.35 -6.80 -7.47
N PHE A 82 -14.39 -6.15 -8.61
CA PHE A 82 -13.24 -5.90 -9.46
C PHE A 82 -12.07 -5.17 -8.76
N PRO A 83 -12.27 -4.11 -7.95
CA PRO A 83 -11.16 -3.45 -7.26
C PRO A 83 -10.37 -4.37 -6.33
N TYR A 84 -11.06 -5.33 -5.69
CA TYR A 84 -10.41 -6.30 -4.80
C TYR A 84 -9.61 -7.34 -5.58
N ALA A 85 -10.10 -7.78 -6.74
CA ALA A 85 -9.37 -8.68 -7.63
C ALA A 85 -8.09 -8.00 -8.15
N ILE A 86 -8.14 -6.73 -8.56
CA ILE A 86 -6.96 -5.97 -8.98
C ILE A 86 -5.94 -5.92 -7.83
N LYS A 87 -6.37 -5.59 -6.62
CA LYS A 87 -5.47 -5.53 -5.48
C LYS A 87 -4.85 -6.89 -5.13
N GLY A 88 -5.58 -7.98 -5.35
CA GLY A 88 -5.05 -9.34 -5.16
C GLY A 88 -3.97 -9.71 -6.19
N SER A 89 -4.00 -9.11 -7.38
CA SER A 89 -3.09 -9.43 -8.48
C SER A 89 -1.93 -8.44 -8.65
N LEU A 90 -2.15 -7.15 -8.33
CA LEU A 90 -1.15 -6.10 -8.46
C LEU A 90 -0.75 -5.56 -7.10
N GLU A 91 0.54 -5.64 -6.79
CA GLU A 91 1.09 -5.09 -5.56
C GLU A 91 1.87 -3.80 -5.77
N TYR A 92 2.45 -3.62 -6.95
CA TYR A 92 3.35 -2.52 -7.24
C TYR A 92 3.05 -1.87 -8.58
N LEU A 93 3.30 -0.55 -8.66
CA LEU A 93 3.40 0.19 -9.91
C LEU A 93 4.82 0.72 -10.05
N VAL A 94 5.38 0.54 -11.25
CA VAL A 94 6.56 1.30 -11.69
C VAL A 94 6.04 2.51 -12.45
N LEU A 95 6.19 3.68 -11.88
CA LEU A 95 5.87 4.95 -12.54
C LEU A 95 7.04 5.35 -13.43
N ASN A 96 6.75 5.64 -14.69
CA ASN A 96 7.71 6.15 -15.66
C ASN A 96 7.26 7.54 -16.11
N ASP A 97 8.04 8.59 -15.82
CA ASP A 97 7.73 9.97 -16.22
C ASP A 97 8.56 10.48 -17.40
N GLY A 98 9.26 9.57 -18.10
CA GLY A 98 10.12 9.87 -19.23
C GLY A 98 11.50 10.40 -18.84
N GLU A 99 11.73 10.80 -17.61
CA GLU A 99 13.02 11.21 -17.05
C GLU A 99 13.61 10.11 -16.15
N GLY A 100 12.75 9.25 -15.58
CA GLY A 100 13.15 8.15 -14.73
C GLY A 100 12.02 7.20 -14.41
N GLN A 101 12.34 6.19 -13.60
CA GLN A 101 11.38 5.21 -13.09
C GLN A 101 11.42 5.18 -11.57
N SER A 102 10.27 4.94 -10.95
CA SER A 102 10.17 4.77 -9.50
C SER A 102 9.16 3.70 -9.15
N LEU A 103 9.56 2.78 -8.29
CA LEU A 103 8.67 1.76 -7.75
C LEU A 103 7.77 2.38 -6.69
N THR A 104 6.46 2.07 -6.77
CA THR A 104 5.48 2.44 -5.76
C THR A 104 4.69 1.22 -5.32
N LYS A 105 4.32 1.17 -4.04
CA LYS A 105 3.43 0.14 -3.51
C LYS A 105 1.98 0.58 -3.68
N ILE A 106 1.13 -0.31 -4.19
CA ILE A 106 -0.32 -0.11 -4.20
C ILE A 106 -0.84 -0.37 -2.80
N ILE A 107 -1.51 0.63 -2.21
CA ILE A 107 -2.08 0.56 -0.86
C ILE A 107 -3.60 0.65 -0.86
N GLY A 108 -4.21 0.90 -2.00
CA GLY A 108 -5.65 0.93 -2.21
C GLY A 108 -5.97 0.94 -3.69
N VAL A 109 -7.13 0.40 -4.05
CA VAL A 109 -7.68 0.44 -5.42
C VAL A 109 -9.12 0.90 -5.34
N GLY A 110 -9.46 1.90 -6.14
CA GLY A 110 -10.82 2.39 -6.35
C GLY A 110 -11.18 2.38 -7.82
N MET A 111 -12.46 2.53 -8.11
CA MET A 111 -12.97 2.69 -9.46
C MET A 111 -14.05 3.76 -9.49
N GLU A 112 -14.00 4.62 -10.50
CA GLU A 112 -15.03 5.62 -10.75
C GLU A 112 -15.51 5.58 -12.20
N PRO A 113 -16.82 5.73 -12.47
CA PRO A 113 -17.32 5.80 -13.82
C PRO A 113 -16.94 7.14 -14.47
N VAL A 114 -16.14 7.11 -15.53
CA VAL A 114 -15.77 8.32 -16.29
C VAL A 114 -16.85 8.73 -17.25
N LYS A 115 -17.41 7.73 -17.97
CA LYS A 115 -18.50 7.93 -18.92
C LYS A 115 -19.48 6.79 -18.93
N ARG A 116 -20.74 7.10 -19.15
CA ARG A 116 -21.81 6.13 -19.29
C ARG A 116 -22.37 6.15 -20.70
N PHE A 117 -22.73 4.99 -21.17
CA PHE A 117 -23.30 4.77 -22.49
C PHE A 117 -24.55 3.92 -22.40
N ARG A 118 -25.50 4.18 -23.29
CA ARG A 118 -26.64 3.32 -23.52
C ARG A 118 -26.39 2.49 -24.78
N PHE A 119 -26.45 1.18 -24.62
CA PHE A 119 -26.40 0.24 -25.73
C PHE A 119 -27.76 0.27 -26.45
N GLN A 120 -27.75 0.52 -27.76
CA GLN A 120 -28.97 0.61 -28.56
C GLN A 120 -29.29 -0.69 -29.31
N GLY A 121 -28.32 -1.53 -29.55
CA GLY A 121 -28.46 -2.80 -30.25
C GLY A 121 -27.13 -3.21 -30.92
N PRO A 122 -27.05 -4.45 -31.43
CA PRO A 122 -25.77 -4.96 -31.98
C PRO A 122 -25.32 -4.25 -33.27
N ASP A 123 -26.21 -3.51 -33.93
CA ASP A 123 -25.92 -2.81 -35.20
C ASP A 123 -26.03 -1.29 -35.05
N GLU A 124 -26.21 -0.78 -33.83
CA GLU A 124 -26.37 0.65 -33.58
C GLU A 124 -25.24 1.16 -32.67
N PRO A 125 -24.62 2.32 -32.97
CA PRO A 125 -23.58 2.88 -32.14
C PRO A 125 -24.10 3.19 -30.72
N SER A 126 -23.29 2.88 -29.72
CA SER A 126 -23.57 3.26 -28.34
C SER A 126 -23.60 4.77 -28.20
N VAL A 127 -24.62 5.29 -27.54
CA VAL A 127 -24.80 6.74 -27.33
C VAL A 127 -24.40 7.09 -25.91
N GLU A 128 -23.60 8.13 -25.75
CA GLU A 128 -23.29 8.69 -24.43
C GLU A 128 -24.58 9.08 -23.72
N ASP A 129 -24.86 8.46 -22.57
CA ASP A 129 -26.05 8.68 -21.77
C ASP A 129 -25.69 8.59 -20.27
N PRO A 130 -25.89 9.67 -19.49
CA PRO A 130 -25.58 9.66 -18.05
C PRO A 130 -26.30 8.59 -17.24
N GLU A 131 -27.43 8.08 -17.76
CA GLU A 131 -28.21 6.99 -17.15
C GLU A 131 -27.98 5.63 -17.85
N GLY A 132 -26.97 5.54 -18.71
CA GLY A 132 -26.64 4.33 -19.44
C GLY A 132 -26.13 3.20 -18.53
N ASP A 133 -26.40 1.96 -18.95
CA ASP A 133 -26.07 0.75 -18.21
C ASP A 133 -24.58 0.36 -18.32
N SER A 134 -23.89 0.89 -19.34
CA SER A 134 -22.49 0.59 -19.62
C SER A 134 -21.58 1.76 -19.28
N CYS A 135 -20.45 1.49 -18.64
CA CYS A 135 -19.54 2.54 -18.17
C CYS A 135 -18.10 2.26 -18.59
N ILE A 136 -17.37 3.32 -18.95
CA ILE A 136 -15.92 3.31 -18.91
C ILE A 136 -15.51 3.68 -17.49
N TRP A 137 -14.65 2.87 -16.91
CA TRP A 137 -14.18 3.03 -15.54
C TRP A 137 -12.75 3.54 -15.51
N GLU A 138 -12.51 4.54 -14.68
CA GLU A 138 -11.17 4.94 -14.27
C GLU A 138 -10.78 4.11 -13.04
N ILE A 139 -9.61 3.50 -13.10
CA ILE A 139 -9.03 2.78 -11.98
C ILE A 139 -8.12 3.76 -11.24
N GLN A 140 -8.35 3.89 -9.95
CA GLN A 140 -7.58 4.76 -9.07
C GLN A 140 -6.71 3.90 -8.16
N PHE A 141 -5.40 3.96 -8.35
CA PHE A 141 -4.44 3.33 -7.47
C PHE A 141 -4.01 4.33 -6.39
N GLU A 142 -4.32 4.07 -5.14
CA GLU A 142 -3.67 4.78 -4.06
C GLU A 142 -2.29 4.17 -3.84
N VAL A 143 -1.25 5.01 -3.85
CA VAL A 143 0.14 4.56 -3.88
C VAL A 143 0.96 5.18 -2.77
N ALA A 144 1.96 4.43 -2.30
CA ALA A 144 3.02 4.93 -1.44
C ALA A 144 4.39 4.69 -2.08
N PRO A 145 5.36 5.60 -1.93
CA PRO A 145 6.69 5.41 -2.49
C PRO A 145 7.38 4.22 -1.83
N VAL A 146 8.06 3.40 -2.62
CA VAL A 146 9.01 2.40 -2.11
C VAL A 146 10.38 3.09 -2.04
N LEU A 147 10.89 3.21 -0.83
CA LEU A 147 12.20 3.84 -0.60
C LEU A 147 13.30 2.81 -0.81
N GLU A 148 14.42 3.20 -1.40
CA GLU A 148 15.60 2.34 -1.53
C GLU A 148 16.17 1.95 -0.15
N GLU A 149 16.16 2.91 0.78
CA GLU A 149 16.62 2.74 2.15
C GLU A 149 15.53 3.24 3.11
N PRO A 150 14.47 2.45 3.37
CA PRO A 150 13.47 2.81 4.35
C PRO A 150 14.07 2.69 5.76
N ARG A 151 13.63 3.56 6.66
CA ARG A 151 13.88 3.39 8.09
C ARG A 151 12.88 2.40 8.67
N HIS A 152 13.28 1.73 9.72
CA HIS A 152 12.50 0.68 10.36
C HIS A 152 12.12 1.11 11.78
N TYR A 153 10.82 1.11 12.08
CA TYR A 153 10.28 1.57 13.35
C TYR A 153 9.61 0.44 14.12
N LEU A 154 9.84 0.38 15.43
CA LEU A 154 9.08 -0.48 16.33
C LEU A 154 7.93 0.29 16.93
N MET A 155 6.73 -0.02 16.53
CA MET A 155 5.49 0.42 17.15
C MET A 155 5.12 -0.55 18.27
N ARG A 156 4.41 -0.08 19.30
CA ARG A 156 4.02 -0.90 20.46
C ARG A 156 2.54 -0.80 20.71
N TRP A 157 1.93 -1.95 20.85
CA TRP A 157 0.52 -2.10 21.16
C TRP A 157 0.32 -2.97 22.41
N ASN A 158 -0.45 -2.46 23.36
CA ASN A 158 -0.93 -3.24 24.49
C ASN A 158 -2.46 -3.14 24.53
N PRO A 159 -3.20 -4.19 24.16
CA PRO A 159 -4.66 -4.16 24.08
C PRO A 159 -5.34 -3.82 25.41
N SER A 160 -4.68 -4.08 26.55
CA SER A 160 -5.24 -3.77 27.87
C SER A 160 -5.29 -2.28 28.19
N VAL A 161 -4.38 -1.48 27.63
CA VAL A 161 -4.25 -0.05 27.93
C VAL A 161 -4.51 0.86 26.74
N SER A 162 -4.29 0.39 25.51
CA SER A 162 -4.51 1.15 24.27
C SER A 162 -6.00 1.44 24.06
N SER A 163 -6.33 2.50 23.32
CA SER A 163 -7.67 2.72 22.76
C SER A 163 -8.02 1.71 21.67
N PHE A 164 -7.04 1.21 20.95
CA PHE A 164 -7.17 0.13 19.97
C PHE A 164 -7.22 -1.21 20.71
N LYS A 165 -8.37 -1.89 20.64
CA LYS A 165 -8.65 -3.14 21.37
C LYS A 165 -8.52 -4.36 20.47
N GLU A 166 -8.69 -5.54 21.05
CA GLU A 166 -8.69 -6.81 20.32
C GLU A 166 -9.83 -6.89 19.29
N GLU A 167 -11.00 -6.36 19.66
CA GLU A 167 -12.17 -6.31 18.78
C GLU A 167 -11.93 -5.39 17.57
N ASP A 168 -11.23 -4.25 17.78
CA ASP A 168 -10.84 -3.35 16.71
C ASP A 168 -9.84 -4.03 15.77
N TYR A 169 -8.91 -4.81 16.31
CA TYR A 169 -7.97 -5.58 15.51
C TYR A 169 -8.65 -6.62 14.63
N GLN A 170 -9.65 -7.33 15.18
CA GLN A 170 -10.45 -8.30 14.43
C GLN A 170 -11.19 -7.61 13.25
N ALA A 171 -11.80 -6.46 13.49
CA ALA A 171 -12.47 -5.69 12.45
C ALA A 171 -11.49 -5.23 11.36
N CYS A 172 -10.30 -4.76 11.76
CA CYS A 172 -9.25 -4.37 10.80
C CYS A 172 -8.75 -5.53 9.93
N LEU A 173 -8.74 -6.76 10.44
CA LEU A 173 -8.38 -7.93 9.64
C LEU A 173 -9.41 -8.24 8.55
N GLU A 174 -10.69 -8.03 8.84
CA GLU A 174 -11.75 -8.12 7.84
C GLU A 174 -11.54 -7.06 6.75
N ASP A 175 -11.23 -5.82 7.13
CA ASP A 175 -10.88 -4.74 6.20
C ASP A 175 -9.59 -5.05 5.40
N MET A 176 -8.64 -5.77 5.98
CA MET A 176 -7.41 -6.18 5.29
C MET A 176 -7.69 -7.14 4.14
N ASN A 177 -8.66 -8.04 4.26
CA ASN A 177 -9.12 -8.90 3.16
C ASN A 177 -9.67 -8.07 1.98
N HIS A 178 -10.17 -6.86 2.27
CA HIS A 178 -10.56 -5.84 1.30
C HIS A 178 -9.45 -4.83 0.98
N GLY A 179 -8.26 -5.05 1.54
CA GLY A 179 -7.06 -4.27 1.25
C GLY A 179 -6.92 -2.97 2.00
N MET A 180 -7.59 -2.76 3.13
CA MET A 180 -7.67 -1.45 3.78
C MET A 180 -7.39 -1.45 5.28
N PHE A 181 -6.52 -2.31 5.78
CA PHE A 181 -6.13 -2.23 7.18
C PHE A 181 -5.24 -0.99 7.42
N ARG A 182 -5.86 0.09 7.91
CA ARG A 182 -5.20 1.36 8.18
C ARG A 182 -5.32 1.76 9.63
N LEU A 183 -4.26 2.32 10.17
CA LEU A 183 -4.18 2.84 11.52
C LEU A 183 -3.50 4.19 11.53
N ASN A 184 -3.83 5.04 12.51
CA ASN A 184 -2.94 6.09 12.95
C ASN A 184 -2.31 5.70 14.29
N TRP A 185 -1.04 6.03 14.49
CA TRP A 185 -0.34 5.67 15.71
C TRP A 185 0.64 6.72 16.16
N SER A 186 0.79 6.86 17.49
CA SER A 186 1.75 7.82 18.04
C SER A 186 3.19 7.33 17.87
N ILE A 187 4.07 8.25 17.47
CA ILE A 187 5.48 8.00 17.22
C ILE A 187 6.34 8.88 18.12
N SER A 188 7.29 8.29 18.85
CA SER A 188 8.18 9.02 19.76
C SER A 188 9.43 9.58 19.08
N GLU A 189 10.04 8.84 18.17
CA GLU A 189 11.24 9.24 17.41
C GLU A 189 10.84 9.65 15.98
N TRP A 190 10.10 10.73 15.90
CA TRP A 190 9.43 11.18 14.69
C TRP A 190 10.30 12.04 13.76
N GLN A 191 11.43 12.58 14.25
CA GLN A 191 12.19 13.65 13.57
C GLN A 191 12.71 13.24 12.19
N GLU A 192 12.99 11.97 12.03
CA GLU A 192 13.50 11.43 10.77
C GLU A 192 12.50 10.54 10.04
N ALA A 193 11.36 10.26 10.67
CA ALA A 193 10.31 9.44 10.07
C ALA A 193 9.69 10.14 8.86
N ARG A 194 9.37 9.35 7.84
CA ARG A 194 8.77 9.84 6.60
C ARG A 194 7.87 8.79 5.97
N ARG A 195 7.03 9.24 5.08
CA ARG A 195 6.23 8.37 4.22
C ARG A 195 7.13 7.35 3.50
N GLY A 196 6.71 6.08 3.48
CA GLY A 196 7.47 4.97 2.91
C GLY A 196 8.39 4.24 3.88
N ASP A 197 8.61 4.76 5.11
CA ASP A 197 9.31 4.01 6.16
C ASP A 197 8.49 2.80 6.62
N VAL A 198 9.17 1.77 7.09
CA VAL A 198 8.61 0.48 7.50
C VAL A 198 8.34 0.45 9.00
N PHE A 199 7.29 -0.20 9.42
CA PHE A 199 7.03 -0.45 10.84
C PHE A 199 6.76 -1.92 11.14
N TYR A 200 7.05 -2.29 12.37
CA TYR A 200 6.69 -3.55 13.00
C TYR A 200 5.90 -3.27 14.28
N MET A 201 4.71 -3.88 14.42
CA MET A 201 3.89 -3.71 15.62
C MET A 201 4.13 -4.83 16.60
N LEU A 202 4.71 -4.48 17.74
CA LEU A 202 4.93 -5.38 18.86
C LEU A 202 3.72 -5.33 19.81
N ARG A 203 2.97 -6.43 19.86
CA ARG A 203 1.97 -6.68 20.91
C ARG A 203 2.68 -6.98 22.22
N SER A 204 2.14 -6.48 23.33
CA SER A 204 2.67 -6.67 24.67
C SER A 204 1.56 -6.77 25.71
N GLY A 205 1.89 -7.26 26.91
CA GLY A 205 0.98 -7.27 28.05
C GLY A 205 0.16 -8.55 28.22
N ASP A 206 0.32 -9.53 27.37
CA ASP A 206 -0.32 -10.84 27.44
C ASP A 206 0.59 -11.96 26.91
N GLU A 207 0.07 -13.17 26.88
CA GLU A 207 0.78 -14.38 26.40
C GLU A 207 1.07 -14.39 24.90
N LYS A 208 0.36 -13.58 24.10
CA LYS A 208 0.55 -13.41 22.65
C LYS A 208 1.52 -12.27 22.31
N ALA A 209 2.44 -11.96 23.22
CA ALA A 209 3.43 -10.91 23.02
C ALA A 209 4.40 -11.27 21.90
N GLY A 210 4.60 -10.35 20.96
CA GLY A 210 5.46 -10.53 19.78
C GLY A 210 5.09 -9.58 18.64
N ILE A 211 5.75 -9.72 17.49
CA ILE A 211 5.40 -8.96 16.29
C ILE A 211 4.14 -9.57 15.67
N VAL A 212 3.06 -8.81 15.66
CA VAL A 212 1.74 -9.26 15.19
C VAL A 212 1.34 -8.68 13.85
N PHE A 213 1.85 -7.52 13.46
CA PHE A 213 1.67 -6.98 12.11
C PHE A 213 2.81 -6.04 11.72
N SER A 214 2.96 -5.84 10.42
CA SER A 214 3.94 -4.94 9.83
C SER A 214 3.36 -4.25 8.60
N GLY A 215 4.01 -3.18 8.17
CA GLY A 215 3.59 -2.41 7.01
C GLY A 215 4.44 -1.18 6.82
N MET A 216 3.85 -0.12 6.25
CA MET A 216 4.57 1.12 5.97
C MET A 216 3.80 2.36 6.41
N PHE A 217 4.54 3.45 6.62
CA PHE A 217 3.96 4.76 6.85
C PHE A 217 3.42 5.33 5.53
N ILE A 218 2.18 5.81 5.56
CA ILE A 218 1.52 6.44 4.42
C ILE A 218 1.37 7.95 4.57
N SER A 219 1.89 8.51 5.66
CA SER A 219 2.05 9.96 5.88
C SER A 219 3.41 10.28 6.47
N ASP A 220 3.83 11.54 6.36
CA ASP A 220 4.84 12.10 7.24
C ASP A 220 4.26 12.30 8.64
N PRO A 221 5.10 12.41 9.70
CA PRO A 221 4.63 12.66 11.04
C PRO A 221 3.89 13.99 11.17
N TYR A 222 2.75 13.98 11.84
CA TYR A 222 1.93 15.17 12.10
C TYR A 222 1.49 15.27 13.56
N PRO A 223 1.29 16.50 14.10
CA PRO A 223 0.84 16.69 15.47
C PRO A 223 -0.67 16.55 15.58
N ALA A 224 -1.14 15.71 16.54
CA ALA A 224 -2.55 15.58 16.89
C ALA A 224 -2.76 15.52 18.42
N ASP A 225 -4.01 15.52 18.85
CA ASP A 225 -4.36 15.42 20.25
C ASP A 225 -4.00 14.04 20.81
N ASP A 226 -3.65 13.98 22.09
CA ASP A 226 -3.30 12.74 22.75
C ASP A 226 -4.50 11.77 22.79
N TRP A 227 -4.34 10.57 22.31
CA TRP A 227 -5.34 9.49 22.32
C TRP A 227 -5.90 9.20 23.74
N ALA A 228 -5.12 9.49 24.79
CA ALA A 228 -5.53 9.33 26.18
C ALA A 228 -6.41 10.51 26.70
N GLY A 229 -6.78 11.45 25.84
CA GLY A 229 -7.62 12.60 26.18
C GLY A 229 -6.95 13.62 27.09
N THR A 230 -5.61 13.63 27.16
CA THR A 230 -4.86 14.65 27.89
C THR A 230 -4.77 15.94 27.06
N THR A 231 -4.37 17.06 27.69
CA THR A 231 -4.16 18.33 26.98
C THR A 231 -2.86 18.39 26.18
N LYS A 232 -2.08 17.29 26.16
CA LYS A 232 -0.82 17.20 25.43
C LYS A 232 -1.08 16.87 23.97
N ARG A 233 -0.24 17.39 23.09
CA ARG A 233 -0.17 16.94 21.70
C ARG A 233 0.95 15.92 21.53
N ARG A 234 0.73 14.96 20.65
CA ARG A 234 1.71 13.94 20.26
C ARG A 234 1.91 13.98 18.76
N MET A 235 3.01 13.41 18.32
CA MET A 235 3.24 13.15 16.89
C MET A 235 2.63 11.80 16.52
N TYR A 236 1.98 11.76 15.39
CA TYR A 236 1.33 10.58 14.82
C TYR A 236 1.81 10.35 13.40
N VAL A 237 1.69 9.13 12.93
CA VAL A 237 1.82 8.72 11.53
C VAL A 237 0.60 7.90 11.15
N ASP A 238 0.15 8.04 9.90
CA ASP A 238 -0.80 7.11 9.31
C ASP A 238 -0.03 5.94 8.72
N MET A 239 -0.57 4.74 8.90
CA MET A 239 0.06 3.48 8.56
C MET A 239 -0.90 2.60 7.78
N VAL A 240 -0.38 1.86 6.81
CA VAL A 240 -1.08 0.73 6.20
C VAL A 240 -0.43 -0.56 6.65
N CYS A 241 -1.24 -1.49 7.13
CA CYS A 241 -0.79 -2.83 7.48
C CYS A 241 -0.75 -3.70 6.23
N MET A 242 0.36 -4.40 6.03
CA MET A 242 0.58 -5.26 4.87
C MET A 242 0.62 -6.74 5.25
N ASN A 243 1.02 -7.03 6.49
CA ASN A 243 1.03 -8.38 7.04
C ASN A 243 0.46 -8.31 8.45
N ALA A 244 -0.49 -9.19 8.77
CA ALA A 244 -1.08 -9.31 10.09
C ALA A 244 -1.33 -10.78 10.44
N ALA A 245 -0.94 -11.20 11.65
CA ALA A 245 -1.28 -12.50 12.20
C ALA A 245 -2.74 -12.48 12.68
N ALA A 246 -3.49 -13.56 12.47
CA ALA A 246 -4.83 -13.63 13.03
C ALA A 246 -4.80 -13.61 14.57
N PRO A 247 -5.83 -13.04 15.25
CA PRO A 247 -5.82 -12.90 16.72
C PRO A 247 -5.75 -14.22 17.49
N ASP A 248 -6.19 -15.33 16.89
CA ASP A 248 -6.12 -16.67 17.42
C ASP A 248 -4.83 -17.42 17.06
N GLU A 249 -4.01 -16.85 16.19
CA GLU A 249 -2.70 -17.37 15.81
C GLU A 249 -1.57 -16.84 16.70
N GLU A 250 -0.44 -17.51 16.64
CA GLU A 250 0.80 -17.03 17.24
C GLU A 250 1.31 -15.79 16.48
N PRO A 251 1.98 -14.85 17.16
CA PRO A 251 2.63 -13.73 16.49
C PRO A 251 3.69 -14.24 15.49
N PHE A 252 3.93 -13.50 14.40
CA PHE A 252 4.97 -13.85 13.42
C PHE A 252 6.33 -14.12 14.08
N ILE A 253 6.67 -13.30 15.07
CA ILE A 253 7.88 -13.50 15.88
C ILE A 253 7.50 -13.29 17.34
N PRO A 254 7.41 -14.39 18.15
CA PRO A 254 7.16 -14.29 19.58
C PRO A 254 8.23 -13.46 20.32
N LEU A 255 7.81 -12.72 21.35
CA LEU A 255 8.70 -11.87 22.13
C LEU A 255 9.92 -12.61 22.69
N GLU A 256 9.73 -13.84 23.15
CA GLU A 256 10.84 -14.68 23.64
C GLU A 256 11.87 -14.98 22.55
N LYS A 257 11.42 -15.22 21.30
CA LYS A 257 12.30 -15.43 20.14
C LYS A 257 13.11 -14.16 19.84
N LEU A 258 12.44 -12.98 19.88
CA LEU A 258 13.11 -11.68 19.71
C LEU A 258 14.18 -11.42 20.76
N GLN A 259 13.85 -11.61 22.05
CA GLN A 259 14.77 -11.40 23.16
C GLN A 259 15.97 -12.35 23.13
N LYS A 260 15.75 -13.59 22.68
CA LYS A 260 16.82 -14.58 22.56
C LYS A 260 17.74 -14.31 21.37
N ALA A 261 17.16 -13.95 20.22
CA ALA A 261 17.92 -13.75 18.99
C ALA A 261 18.64 -12.40 18.94
N ILE A 262 17.99 -11.34 19.47
CA ILE A 262 18.48 -9.96 19.44
C ILE A 262 18.49 -9.38 20.87
N PRO A 263 19.34 -9.92 21.76
CA PRO A 263 19.35 -9.52 23.18
C PRO A 263 19.89 -8.10 23.43
N ALA A 264 20.52 -7.50 22.43
CA ALA A 264 21.06 -6.14 22.54
C ALA A 264 19.99 -5.05 22.51
N PHE A 265 18.74 -5.40 22.13
CA PHE A 265 17.63 -4.45 22.04
C PHE A 265 16.56 -4.73 23.11
N GLU A 266 16.04 -3.64 23.73
CA GLU A 266 15.00 -3.75 24.76
C GLU A 266 13.60 -3.90 24.12
N TRP A 267 13.16 -5.13 23.94
CA TRP A 267 11.90 -5.48 23.31
C TRP A 267 10.69 -5.26 24.22
N ALA A 268 10.81 -5.62 25.49
CA ALA A 268 9.66 -5.68 26.41
C ALA A 268 9.19 -4.31 26.90
N LYS A 269 10.06 -3.29 26.86
CA LYS A 269 9.78 -1.95 27.42
C LYS A 269 10.14 -0.86 26.44
N GLY A 270 9.59 0.32 26.65
CA GLY A 270 9.89 1.53 25.89
C GLY A 270 8.65 2.19 25.32
N HIS A 271 8.87 3.28 24.59
CA HIS A 271 7.84 4.03 23.90
C HIS A 271 7.50 3.38 22.55
N SER A 272 6.33 3.70 22.03
CA SER A 272 5.93 3.34 20.67
C SER A 272 6.60 4.28 19.65
N GLY A 273 6.92 3.77 18.45
CA GLY A 273 7.54 4.54 17.40
C GLY A 273 9.00 4.87 17.67
N VAL A 274 9.78 3.86 18.00
CA VAL A 274 11.23 3.94 18.20
C VAL A 274 11.92 3.48 16.92
N LEU A 275 12.92 4.23 16.47
CA LEU A 275 13.76 3.84 15.33
C LEU A 275 14.60 2.61 15.70
N LEU A 276 14.53 1.58 14.89
CA LEU A 276 15.36 0.39 15.04
C LEU A 276 16.76 0.68 14.49
N PRO A 277 17.83 0.44 15.28
CA PRO A 277 19.19 0.48 14.76
C PRO A 277 19.39 -0.51 13.60
N ASP A 278 20.25 -0.19 12.64
CA ASP A 278 20.52 -1.02 11.46
C ASP A 278 20.85 -2.47 11.83
N SER A 279 21.69 -2.68 12.83
CA SER A 279 22.03 -4.01 13.30
C SER A 279 20.87 -4.78 13.92
N VAL A 280 19.82 -4.10 14.36
CA VAL A 280 18.62 -4.72 14.96
C VAL A 280 17.62 -5.09 13.87
N TRP A 281 17.31 -4.15 12.97
CA TRP A 281 16.34 -4.45 11.92
C TRP A 281 16.85 -5.50 10.92
N GLN A 282 18.17 -5.53 10.64
CA GLN A 282 18.78 -6.57 9.81
C GLN A 282 18.60 -7.96 10.43
N GLN A 283 18.87 -8.11 11.72
CA GLN A 283 18.62 -9.37 12.43
C GLN A 283 17.12 -9.70 12.51
N LEU A 284 16.26 -8.68 12.64
CA LEU A 284 14.82 -8.87 12.63
C LEU A 284 14.33 -9.39 11.27
N SER A 285 14.86 -8.86 10.16
CA SER A 285 14.50 -9.32 8.81
C SER A 285 14.94 -10.77 8.55
N GLU A 286 16.08 -11.21 9.13
CA GLU A 286 16.51 -12.60 9.06
C GLU A 286 15.59 -13.56 9.86
N LEU A 287 14.92 -13.05 10.89
CA LEU A 287 13.96 -13.82 11.68
C LEU A 287 12.56 -13.84 11.06
N TRP A 288 12.31 -12.93 10.13
CA TRP A 288 11.04 -12.82 9.42
C TRP A 288 10.98 -13.91 8.35
N GLU A 289 10.49 -15.07 8.73
CA GLU A 289 10.20 -16.16 7.79
C GLU A 289 8.81 -15.89 7.14
N TYR A 290 8.80 -15.69 5.84
CA TYR A 290 7.60 -15.54 5.03
C TYR A 290 6.93 -16.90 4.81
#